data_f596e0690b890f0b6bf91565d9a59dec
#
_entry.id   f596e0690b890f0b6bf91565d9a59dec
#
_cell.length_a   1.000
_cell.length_b   1.000
_cell.length_c   1.000
_cell.angle_alpha   90.00
_cell.angle_beta   90.00
_cell.angle_gamma   90.00
#
_symmetry.space_group_name_H-M   'P 1'
#
loop_
_entity.id
_entity.type
_entity.pdbx_description
1 polymer ?
#
loop_
_entity_poly.entity_id
_entity_poly.type
_entity_poly.pdbx_seq_one_letter_code
_entity_poly.pdbx_strand_id
1 'polypeptide(L)'
;MRKVIILIALIFISFIAISQELHIYGGRSHDIYLGCLNCNSYNSNSIWNNYGTYGSKYNDKSIWNSYGTYGSSYGDFSPFNTYANYPPVVVDKQGNFYGYLTINKYKDKRAEFELTLTIYKYYDLIRDDVPTWYDKIFN
;
A
#
# COMPACT_ATOMS: atom_id res chain seq x y z
N MET A 1 24.23 9.14 35.61
CA MET A 1 23.01 9.87 35.33
C MET A 1 22.93 10.46 33.92
N ARG A 2 23.99 11.10 33.41
CA ARG A 2 24.01 11.66 32.06
C ARG A 2 23.81 10.61 30.96
N LYS A 3 24.34 9.40 31.10
CA LYS A 3 24.22 8.30 30.13
C LYS A 3 22.79 7.77 29.98
N VAL A 4 22.00 7.80 31.07
CA VAL A 4 20.63 7.32 31.09
C VAL A 4 19.69 8.29 30.33
N ILE A 5 19.92 9.61 30.48
CA ILE A 5 19.13 10.64 29.80
C ILE A 5 19.36 10.62 28.29
N ILE A 6 20.59 10.38 27.82
CA ILE A 6 20.95 10.27 26.42
C ILE A 6 20.29 9.02 25.80
N LEU A 7 20.22 7.90 26.50
CA LEU A 7 19.58 6.67 26.05
C LEU A 7 18.07 6.83 25.85
N ILE A 8 17.40 7.53 26.76
CA ILE A 8 15.97 7.81 26.69
C ILE A 8 15.68 8.72 25.50
N ALA A 9 16.51 9.72 25.22
CA ALA A 9 16.37 10.62 24.08
C ALA A 9 16.52 9.87 22.75
N LEU A 10 17.44 8.92 22.65
CA LEU A 10 17.64 8.07 21.46
C LEU A 10 16.46 7.14 21.21
N ILE A 11 15.84 6.58 22.24
CA ILE A 11 14.65 5.75 22.13
C ILE A 11 13.46 6.59 21.63
N PHE A 12 13.33 7.83 22.08
CA PHE A 12 12.28 8.76 21.63
C PHE A 12 12.42 9.12 20.15
N ILE A 13 13.64 9.33 19.67
CA ILE A 13 13.92 9.64 18.26
C ILE A 13 13.58 8.45 17.37
N SER A 14 13.82 7.21 17.80
CA SER A 14 13.45 5.99 17.09
C SER A 14 11.94 5.84 16.92
N PHE A 15 11.14 6.29 17.89
CA PHE A 15 9.68 6.23 17.85
C PHE A 15 9.06 7.20 16.83
N ILE A 16 9.70 8.36 16.60
CA ILE A 16 9.21 9.38 15.66
C ILE A 16 9.44 8.97 14.19
N ALA A 17 10.36 8.04 13.93
CA ALA A 17 10.77 7.64 12.58
C ALA A 17 9.81 6.66 11.89
N ILE A 18 8.72 6.21 12.51
CA ILE A 18 7.93 5.04 12.11
C ILE A 18 6.71 5.37 11.23
N SER A 19 6.35 6.65 11.01
CA SER A 19 5.09 6.96 10.34
C SER A 19 5.26 7.71 9.03
N GLN A 20 6.00 7.12 8.09
CA GLN A 20 6.02 7.59 6.71
C GLN A 20 4.71 7.24 6.01
N GLU A 21 4.09 8.25 5.41
CA GLU A 21 2.94 8.05 4.56
C GLU A 21 3.40 7.51 3.20
N LEU A 22 2.84 6.38 2.79
CA LEU A 22 3.23 5.67 1.57
C LEU A 22 2.12 5.77 0.53
N HIS A 23 2.49 6.08 -0.70
CA HIS A 23 1.57 6.31 -1.81
C HIS A 23 1.82 5.33 -2.93
N ILE A 24 0.74 4.95 -3.62
CA ILE A 24 0.78 4.00 -4.73
C ILE A 24 0.59 4.78 -6.03
N TYR A 25 1.48 4.55 -6.98
CA TYR A 25 1.36 5.10 -8.34
C TYR A 25 1.41 3.96 -9.36
N GLY A 26 0.51 3.99 -10.32
CA GLY A 26 0.39 2.98 -11.35
C GLY A 26 0.42 3.56 -12.76
N GLY A 27 0.11 2.69 -13.72
CA GLY A 27 0.21 3.01 -15.12
C GLY A 27 1.61 2.76 -15.68
N ARG A 28 1.75 2.89 -16.98
CA ARG A 28 3.02 2.59 -17.65
C ARG A 28 4.16 3.49 -17.18
N SER A 29 3.88 4.76 -16.91
CA SER A 29 4.87 5.75 -16.46
C SER A 29 4.83 6.00 -14.96
N HIS A 30 4.05 5.24 -14.20
CA HIS A 30 3.86 5.38 -12.75
C HIS A 30 3.49 6.80 -12.33
N ASP A 31 2.59 7.43 -13.08
CA ASP A 31 2.10 8.79 -12.85
C ASP A 31 0.61 8.84 -12.49
N ILE A 32 -0.05 7.69 -12.38
CA ILE A 32 -1.46 7.58 -12.00
C ILE A 32 -1.56 7.28 -10.51
N TYR A 33 -2.07 8.22 -9.74
CA TYR A 33 -2.23 8.04 -8.30
C TYR A 33 -3.29 6.98 -7.99
N LEU A 34 -2.93 6.02 -7.14
CA LEU A 34 -3.81 4.90 -6.77
C LEU A 34 -4.10 4.84 -5.27
N GLY A 35 -3.75 5.87 -4.53
CA GLY A 35 -4.11 6.02 -3.14
C GLY A 35 -2.97 5.87 -2.15
N CYS A 36 -3.30 6.08 -0.90
CA CYS A 36 -2.38 5.94 0.22
C CYS A 36 -2.46 4.54 0.79
N LEU A 37 -1.31 3.88 0.84
CA LEU A 37 -1.19 2.49 1.27
C LEU A 37 -1.44 2.30 2.76
N ASN A 38 -1.00 3.25 3.60
CA ASN A 38 -1.01 3.14 5.06
C ASN A 38 -1.74 4.29 5.77
N CYS A 39 -2.58 5.03 5.06
CA CYS A 39 -3.42 6.06 5.67
C CYS A 39 -4.61 5.42 6.40
N ASN A 40 -5.16 6.13 7.40
CA ASN A 40 -6.32 5.62 8.11
C ASN A 40 -7.55 5.55 7.19
N SER A 41 -8.55 4.76 7.60
CA SER A 41 -9.74 4.46 6.79
C SER A 41 -10.65 5.66 6.55
N TYR A 42 -10.47 6.78 7.25
CA TYR A 42 -11.24 8.01 7.05
C TYR A 42 -10.60 8.96 6.06
N ASN A 43 -9.33 8.77 5.71
CA ASN A 43 -8.63 9.61 4.75
C ASN A 43 -9.19 9.36 3.35
N SER A 44 -9.53 10.43 2.62
CA SER A 44 -10.12 10.32 1.28
C SER A 44 -9.18 9.68 0.26
N ASN A 45 -7.86 9.69 0.51
CA ASN A 45 -6.87 9.08 -0.36
C ASN A 45 -6.50 7.65 0.04
N SER A 46 -7.04 7.16 1.16
CA SER A 46 -6.68 5.83 1.66
C SER A 46 -7.26 4.71 0.81
N ILE A 47 -6.45 3.68 0.54
CA ILE A 47 -6.96 2.44 -0.05
C ILE A 47 -7.90 1.69 0.91
N TRP A 48 -7.90 2.07 2.17
CA TRP A 48 -8.75 1.48 3.22
C TRP A 48 -10.06 2.22 3.43
N ASN A 49 -10.29 3.32 2.71
CA ASN A 49 -11.56 4.05 2.73
C ASN A 49 -12.54 3.41 1.75
N ASN A 50 -13.41 2.56 2.28
CA ASN A 50 -14.38 1.78 1.51
C ASN A 50 -15.35 2.65 0.68
N TYR A 51 -15.52 3.92 1.05
CA TYR A 51 -16.38 4.88 0.34
C TYR A 51 -15.61 5.83 -0.56
N GLY A 52 -14.29 5.76 -0.55
CA GLY A 52 -13.42 6.66 -1.29
C GLY A 52 -13.03 6.15 -2.67
N THR A 53 -12.42 7.03 -3.45
CA THR A 53 -11.96 6.74 -4.82
C THR A 53 -11.00 5.55 -4.86
N TYR A 54 -10.12 5.45 -3.88
CA TYR A 54 -9.04 4.45 -3.90
C TYR A 54 -9.32 3.20 -3.06
N GLY A 55 -10.38 3.22 -2.27
CA GLY A 55 -10.74 2.11 -1.40
C GLY A 55 -12.00 1.35 -1.79
N SER A 56 -12.83 1.95 -2.64
CA SER A 56 -14.06 1.30 -3.12
C SER A 56 -13.76 0.25 -4.20
N LYS A 57 -14.26 -0.96 -4.02
CA LYS A 57 -14.08 -2.03 -5.02
C LYS A 57 -14.82 -1.77 -6.34
N TYR A 58 -15.56 -0.68 -6.45
CA TYR A 58 -16.31 -0.30 -7.66
C TYR A 58 -15.65 0.84 -8.42
N ASN A 59 -14.60 1.46 -7.90
CA ASN A 59 -13.94 2.61 -8.53
C ASN A 59 -12.80 2.16 -9.44
N ASP A 60 -12.66 2.82 -10.60
CA ASP A 60 -11.62 2.50 -11.59
C ASP A 60 -10.19 2.71 -11.07
N LYS A 61 -10.01 3.58 -10.09
CA LYS A 61 -8.70 3.87 -9.50
C LYS A 61 -8.35 2.98 -8.32
N SER A 62 -9.26 2.12 -7.90
CA SER A 62 -9.04 1.26 -6.73
C SER A 62 -8.34 -0.05 -7.12
N ILE A 63 -7.30 -0.39 -6.37
CA ILE A 63 -6.64 -1.69 -6.51
C ILE A 63 -7.56 -2.85 -6.08
N TRP A 64 -8.61 -2.55 -5.30
CA TRP A 64 -9.58 -3.57 -4.87
C TRP A 64 -10.64 -3.89 -5.93
N ASN A 65 -10.71 -3.12 -7.02
CA ASN A 65 -11.66 -3.37 -8.10
C ASN A 65 -11.15 -4.50 -8.99
N SER A 66 -11.68 -5.71 -8.81
CA SER A 66 -11.25 -6.90 -9.55
C SER A 66 -11.59 -6.86 -11.05
N TYR A 67 -12.47 -5.96 -11.47
CA TYR A 67 -12.84 -5.73 -12.87
C TYR A 67 -12.13 -4.50 -13.46
N GLY A 68 -11.37 -3.77 -12.67
CA GLY A 68 -10.70 -2.54 -13.07
C GLY A 68 -9.28 -2.74 -13.59
N THR A 69 -8.77 -1.72 -14.24
CA THR A 69 -7.40 -1.69 -14.79
C THR A 69 -6.33 -1.98 -13.74
N TYR A 70 -6.54 -1.48 -12.51
CA TYR A 70 -5.52 -1.53 -11.45
C TYR A 70 -5.79 -2.60 -10.40
N GLY A 71 -6.82 -3.41 -10.55
CA GLY A 71 -7.17 -4.45 -9.58
C GLY A 71 -7.41 -5.84 -10.18
N SER A 72 -7.53 -5.93 -11.49
CA SER A 72 -7.79 -7.21 -12.18
C SER A 72 -6.59 -8.15 -12.10
N SER A 73 -6.84 -9.43 -11.87
CA SER A 73 -5.80 -10.47 -11.90
C SER A 73 -5.24 -10.73 -13.30
N TYR A 74 -5.82 -10.12 -14.31
CA TYR A 74 -5.37 -10.21 -15.71
C TYR A 74 -4.82 -8.86 -16.24
N GLY A 75 -4.89 -7.81 -15.45
CA GLY A 75 -4.48 -6.46 -15.85
C GLY A 75 -2.97 -6.25 -15.82
N ASP A 76 -2.46 -5.57 -16.85
CA ASP A 76 -1.02 -5.32 -16.98
C ASP A 76 -0.49 -4.27 -15.98
N PHE A 77 -1.41 -3.55 -15.32
CA PHE A 77 -1.11 -2.49 -14.34
C PHE A 77 -1.53 -2.84 -12.92
N SER A 78 -1.96 -4.08 -12.70
CA SER A 78 -2.50 -4.53 -11.41
C SER A 78 -1.42 -5.13 -10.52
N PRO A 79 -1.44 -4.85 -9.20
CA PRO A 79 -0.57 -5.54 -8.26
C PRO A 79 -0.93 -7.03 -8.14
N PHE A 80 -2.13 -7.44 -8.53
CA PHE A 80 -2.66 -8.78 -8.32
C PHE A 80 -2.62 -9.65 -9.58
N ASN A 81 -1.89 -9.22 -10.59
CA ASN A 81 -1.54 -10.04 -11.76
C ASN A 81 -0.05 -10.40 -11.66
N THR A 82 0.23 -11.70 -11.45
CA THR A 82 1.62 -12.21 -11.38
C THR A 82 2.45 -11.83 -12.61
N TYR A 83 1.81 -11.72 -13.76
CA TYR A 83 2.47 -11.47 -15.05
C TYR A 83 2.36 -10.03 -15.54
N ALA A 84 1.93 -9.11 -14.68
CA ALA A 84 1.82 -7.70 -15.05
C ALA A 84 3.19 -7.13 -15.43
N ASN A 85 3.26 -6.45 -16.58
CA ASN A 85 4.47 -5.78 -17.04
C ASN A 85 4.74 -4.48 -16.29
N TYR A 86 3.69 -3.82 -15.81
CA TYR A 86 3.77 -2.49 -15.19
C TYR A 86 3.07 -2.47 -13.83
N PRO A 87 3.50 -3.28 -12.85
CA PRO A 87 2.90 -3.22 -11.53
C PRO A 87 3.11 -1.87 -10.89
N PRO A 88 2.21 -1.43 -10.00
CA PRO A 88 2.37 -0.13 -9.32
C PRO A 88 3.64 -0.06 -8.49
N VAL A 89 4.06 1.18 -8.21
CA VAL A 89 5.18 1.48 -7.30
C VAL A 89 4.65 2.04 -5.99
N VAL A 90 5.41 1.83 -4.92
CA VAL A 90 5.18 2.43 -3.61
C VAL A 90 6.26 3.47 -3.36
N VAL A 91 5.84 4.70 -3.07
CA VAL A 91 6.75 5.83 -2.81
C VAL A 91 6.27 6.62 -1.59
N ASP A 92 7.17 7.37 -0.95
CA ASP A 92 6.79 8.34 0.06
C ASP A 92 6.52 9.73 -0.55
N LYS A 93 6.23 10.73 0.29
CA LYS A 93 5.95 12.11 -0.17
C LYS A 93 7.14 12.77 -0.86
N GLN A 94 8.36 12.34 -0.55
CA GLN A 94 9.60 12.86 -1.16
C GLN A 94 9.97 12.12 -2.45
N GLY A 95 9.18 11.11 -2.84
CA GLY A 95 9.44 10.31 -4.03
C GLY A 95 10.44 9.17 -3.83
N ASN A 96 10.80 8.85 -2.60
CA ASN A 96 11.67 7.70 -2.32
C ASN A 96 10.94 6.40 -2.65
N PHE A 97 11.62 5.50 -3.35
CA PHE A 97 11.07 4.26 -3.84
C PHE A 97 11.14 3.16 -2.78
N TYR A 98 10.00 2.52 -2.48
CA TYR A 98 9.88 1.43 -1.51
C TYR A 98 9.65 0.06 -2.17
N GLY A 99 9.53 0.02 -3.49
CA GLY A 99 9.39 -1.22 -4.24
C GLY A 99 8.14 -1.27 -5.11
N TYR A 100 8.09 -2.31 -5.96
CA TYR A 100 6.91 -2.59 -6.77
C TYR A 100 5.86 -3.32 -5.94
N LEU A 101 4.61 -2.89 -6.07
CA LEU A 101 3.48 -3.55 -5.43
C LEU A 101 2.98 -4.67 -6.35
N THR A 102 3.30 -5.92 -6.02
CA THR A 102 2.97 -7.05 -6.88
C THR A 102 2.98 -8.37 -6.12
N ILE A 103 2.06 -9.26 -6.47
CA ILE A 103 2.07 -10.64 -5.98
C ILE A 103 3.15 -11.50 -6.63
N ASN A 104 3.82 -11.02 -7.67
CA ASN A 104 4.91 -11.74 -8.30
C ASN A 104 6.13 -11.80 -7.37
N LYS A 105 6.37 -12.96 -6.79
CA LYS A 105 7.47 -13.20 -5.83
C LYS A 105 8.85 -13.00 -6.42
N TYR A 106 8.97 -13.06 -7.74
CA TYR A 106 10.25 -12.98 -8.45
C TYR A 106 10.53 -11.60 -9.04
N LYS A 107 9.62 -10.65 -8.85
CA LYS A 107 9.83 -9.28 -9.33
C LYS A 107 10.99 -8.64 -8.59
N ASP A 108 12.00 -8.17 -9.33
CA ASP A 108 13.10 -7.42 -8.76
C ASP A 108 12.59 -6.16 -8.07
N LYS A 109 13.13 -5.82 -6.90
CA LYS A 109 12.73 -4.67 -6.08
C LYS A 109 11.25 -4.69 -5.68
N ARG A 110 10.69 -5.87 -5.50
CA ARG A 110 9.33 -6.03 -4.95
C ARG A 110 9.24 -5.40 -3.58
N ALA A 111 8.15 -4.68 -3.32
CA ALA A 111 7.86 -4.18 -1.97
C ALA A 111 7.55 -5.37 -1.04
N GLU A 112 8.42 -5.63 -0.06
CA GLU A 112 8.34 -6.80 0.82
C GLU A 112 8.46 -6.39 2.29
N PHE A 113 7.58 -5.54 2.76
CA PHE A 113 7.44 -5.24 4.18
C PHE A 113 6.09 -5.78 4.69
N GLU A 114 5.90 -5.78 6.00
CA GLU A 114 4.78 -6.47 6.66
C GLU A 114 3.43 -6.17 6.02
N LEU A 115 3.13 -4.90 5.76
CA LEU A 115 1.85 -4.50 5.19
C LEU A 115 1.65 -5.04 3.76
N THR A 116 2.67 -4.91 2.90
CA THR A 116 2.55 -5.42 1.53
C THR A 116 2.44 -6.93 1.49
N LEU A 117 3.21 -7.63 2.31
CA LEU A 117 3.14 -9.09 2.40
C LEU A 117 1.76 -9.57 2.87
N THR A 118 1.15 -8.85 3.80
CA THR A 118 -0.22 -9.12 4.26
C THR A 118 -1.22 -8.91 3.13
N ILE A 119 -1.09 -7.82 2.38
CA ILE A 119 -1.94 -7.54 1.22
C ILE A 119 -1.81 -8.65 0.17
N TYR A 120 -0.59 -9.08 -0.16
CA TYR A 120 -0.39 -10.13 -1.16
C TYR A 120 -1.04 -11.44 -0.75
N LYS A 121 -1.02 -11.75 0.53
CA LYS A 121 -1.59 -12.99 1.05
C LYS A 121 -3.12 -12.98 1.07
N TYR A 122 -3.74 -11.82 1.34
CA TYR A 122 -5.17 -11.74 1.65
C TYR A 122 -5.97 -10.83 0.72
N TYR A 123 -5.41 -10.36 -0.40
CA TYR A 123 -6.07 -9.35 -1.24
C TYR A 123 -7.48 -9.77 -1.69
N ASP A 124 -7.72 -11.04 -1.98
CA ASP A 124 -9.03 -11.53 -2.38
C ASP A 124 -10.08 -11.37 -1.27
N LEU A 125 -9.66 -11.57 -0.02
CA LEU A 125 -10.54 -11.39 1.14
C LEU A 125 -10.69 -9.92 1.51
N ILE A 126 -9.62 -9.15 1.40
CA ILE A 126 -9.62 -7.71 1.72
C ILE A 126 -10.62 -6.98 0.83
N ARG A 127 -10.62 -7.24 -0.48
CA ARG A 127 -11.49 -6.53 -1.43
C ARG A 127 -12.97 -6.74 -1.14
N ASP A 128 -13.33 -7.86 -0.53
CA ASP A 128 -14.72 -8.17 -0.19
C ASP A 128 -15.17 -7.48 1.09
N ASP A 129 -14.25 -7.13 1.99
CA ASP A 129 -14.58 -6.47 3.27
C ASP A 129 -13.41 -5.63 3.78
N VAL A 130 -13.18 -4.50 3.10
CA VAL A 130 -12.08 -3.58 3.42
C VAL A 130 -12.11 -3.09 4.87
N PRO A 131 -13.27 -2.67 5.45
CA PRO A 131 -13.28 -2.19 6.82
C PRO A 131 -12.84 -3.23 7.85
N THR A 132 -13.31 -4.46 7.73
CA THR A 132 -12.94 -5.55 8.65
C THR A 132 -11.44 -5.84 8.58
N TRP A 133 -10.89 -5.88 7.37
CA TRP A 133 -9.45 -6.15 7.20
C TRP A 133 -8.59 -4.97 7.68
N TYR A 134 -9.04 -3.75 7.49
CA TYR A 134 -8.36 -2.59 8.07
C TYR A 134 -8.22 -2.75 9.60
N ASP A 135 -9.29 -3.09 10.27
CA ASP A 135 -9.28 -3.29 11.72
C ASP A 135 -8.34 -4.42 12.14
N LYS A 136 -8.33 -5.52 11.40
CA LYS A 136 -7.43 -6.66 11.68
C LYS A 136 -5.95 -6.29 11.51
N ILE A 137 -5.63 -5.47 10.53
CA ILE A 137 -4.25 -5.12 10.18
C ILE A 137 -3.71 -4.00 11.08
N PHE A 138 -4.50 -2.97 11.34
CA PHE A 138 -4.03 -1.75 12.01
C PHE A 138 -4.44 -1.62 13.46
N ASN A 139 -5.42 -2.37 13.90
CA ASN A 139 -5.95 -2.34 15.27
C ASN A 139 -5.88 -3.73 15.91
#